data_66660377fdab4206f139e285f895cac1
#
_entry.id   66660377fdab4206f139e285f895cac1
#
_cell.length_a   1.000
_cell.length_b   1.000
_cell.length_c   1.000
_cell.angle_alpha   90.00
_cell.angle_beta   90.00
_cell.angle_gamma   90.00
#
_symmetry.space_group_name_H-M   'P 1'
#
loop_
_entity.id
_entity.type
_entity.pdbx_description
1 polymer ?
#
loop_
_entity_poly.entity_id
_entity_poly.type
_entity_poly.pdbx_seq_one_letter_code
_entity_poly.pdbx_strand_id
1 'polypeptide(L)'
;MDRDPTQFDYLHRVMGYASLSLILIVYHYTYPDTQYQIYIPVLLVFLLFITPKLSRWLQSKYNYQIKRNILFIIDIMIVAICLSAVHLNLVLTFAAIFALLYTAINVKVSFFLVSLAALFAASVFYLCNIFVFGFGEYFEYTTNELTILAFLCMIVYFGMGSVYQTRRIRASNHKREHYYQQMNRYMEFANQLSRYAPLQLWHSIMKGESEAKIEYKRKKLTIFFSDIQGFTELSETLIPDDLAYLLNDYLSHMTEIAKQYEATVDKFMGDAILIFFGDPSSQGVENDAKTCVEMAIAMRQQMKLLRERWIKMGYPPLHIRMGISTGYCHVGNYGAAHRMAYTIVGRDANLAARLQSAAEVDEILLSDDTYQLVKNDYLCAPKAPIFLKGIQGPVKTWQVMEKYAARKSDYQRWFDYEYKGFHLLLNLDEVQNFEYPELIGVLEKMIKRIQTQQKLTNSQGIVKLKLEDEVIEEVEVNRPDREFH
;
A
#
# COMPACT_ATOMS: atom_id res chain seq x y z
N MET A 1 20.09 -30.04 -2.29
CA MET A 1 20.75 -30.78 -3.38
C MET A 1 20.02 -30.45 -4.67
N ASP A 2 20.39 -29.37 -5.31
CA ASP A 2 19.85 -28.95 -6.62
C ASP A 2 20.45 -29.87 -7.70
N ARG A 3 19.77 -30.97 -7.99
CA ARG A 3 20.13 -31.75 -9.18
C ARG A 3 19.82 -30.88 -10.41
N ASP A 4 20.89 -30.62 -11.17
CA ASP A 4 20.88 -29.84 -12.41
C ASP A 4 19.69 -30.27 -13.30
N PRO A 5 18.81 -29.35 -13.75
CA PRO A 5 17.72 -29.67 -14.66
C PRO A 5 18.20 -30.41 -15.92
N THR A 6 19.48 -30.33 -16.26
CA THR A 6 20.10 -31.05 -17.38
C THR A 6 20.21 -32.58 -17.14
N GLN A 7 20.30 -33.07 -15.89
CA GLN A 7 20.38 -34.50 -15.60
C GLN A 7 19.09 -35.25 -15.93
N PHE A 8 17.97 -34.57 -15.87
CA PHE A 8 16.68 -35.21 -16.10
C PHE A 8 16.28 -35.22 -17.58
N ASP A 9 16.53 -34.14 -18.33
CA ASP A 9 16.34 -34.15 -19.79
C ASP A 9 17.14 -35.32 -20.39
N TYR A 10 18.27 -35.67 -19.78
CA TYR A 10 19.06 -36.82 -20.12
C TYR A 10 18.39 -38.15 -19.74
N LEU A 11 17.92 -38.29 -18.47
CA LEU A 11 17.31 -39.55 -18.01
C LEU A 11 16.04 -39.91 -18.80
N HIS A 12 15.22 -38.89 -19.11
CA HIS A 12 14.00 -39.05 -19.90
C HIS A 12 14.31 -39.55 -21.34
N ARG A 13 15.37 -39.04 -21.97
CA ARG A 13 15.86 -39.50 -23.28
C ARG A 13 16.41 -40.89 -23.24
N VAL A 14 17.22 -41.22 -22.21
CA VAL A 14 17.74 -42.55 -22.00
C VAL A 14 16.60 -43.56 -21.94
N MET A 15 15.54 -43.26 -21.18
CA MET A 15 14.38 -44.16 -21.09
C MET A 15 13.64 -44.27 -22.42
N GLY A 16 13.48 -43.17 -23.16
CA GLY A 16 12.87 -43.18 -24.50
C GLY A 16 13.65 -44.07 -25.48
N TYR A 17 14.96 -43.92 -25.56
CA TYR A 17 15.81 -44.74 -26.46
C TYR A 17 15.88 -46.20 -25.99
N ALA A 18 15.93 -46.45 -24.70
CA ALA A 18 15.91 -47.83 -24.17
C ALA A 18 14.58 -48.53 -24.50
N SER A 19 13.46 -47.81 -24.36
CA SER A 19 12.14 -48.33 -24.73
C SER A 19 12.04 -48.62 -26.24
N LEU A 20 12.51 -47.70 -27.08
CA LEU A 20 12.56 -47.92 -28.53
C LEU A 20 13.47 -49.10 -28.90
N SER A 21 14.64 -49.20 -28.29
CA SER A 21 15.57 -50.34 -28.53
C SER A 21 14.91 -51.66 -28.18
N LEU A 22 14.23 -51.75 -27.03
CA LEU A 22 13.56 -52.97 -26.57
C LEU A 22 12.42 -53.35 -27.55
N ILE A 23 11.61 -52.42 -27.97
CA ILE A 23 10.52 -52.65 -28.92
C ILE A 23 11.08 -53.15 -30.26
N LEU A 24 12.14 -52.54 -30.79
CA LEU A 24 12.75 -52.95 -32.06
C LEU A 24 13.42 -54.30 -32.00
N ILE A 25 14.04 -54.67 -30.87
CA ILE A 25 14.59 -55.99 -30.66
C ILE A 25 13.47 -57.05 -30.71
N VAL A 26 12.38 -56.83 -29.97
CA VAL A 26 11.24 -57.76 -29.96
C VAL A 26 10.57 -57.81 -31.35
N TYR A 27 10.44 -56.67 -32.07
CA TYR A 27 9.94 -56.64 -33.42
C TYR A 27 10.79 -57.49 -34.37
N HIS A 28 12.10 -57.37 -34.31
CA HIS A 28 13.02 -58.20 -35.11
C HIS A 28 12.91 -59.70 -34.88
N TYR A 29 12.73 -60.11 -33.59
CA TYR A 29 12.50 -61.51 -33.26
C TYR A 29 11.15 -62.03 -33.74
N THR A 30 10.14 -61.19 -33.79
CA THR A 30 8.78 -61.57 -34.23
C THR A 30 8.69 -61.65 -35.75
N TYR A 31 9.47 -60.81 -36.46
CA TYR A 31 9.49 -60.72 -37.93
C TYR A 31 10.93 -60.90 -38.49
N PRO A 32 11.43 -62.13 -38.61
CA PRO A 32 12.84 -62.44 -38.89
C PRO A 32 13.31 -62.08 -40.33
N ASP A 33 12.41 -61.81 -41.24
CA ASP A 33 12.76 -61.53 -42.67
C ASP A 33 13.43 -60.16 -42.93
N THR A 34 13.74 -59.39 -41.89
CA THR A 34 14.26 -58.05 -41.99
C THR A 34 15.73 -57.94 -41.59
N GLN A 35 16.64 -58.21 -42.51
CA GLN A 35 18.10 -58.31 -42.24
C GLN A 35 18.76 -57.03 -41.68
N TYR A 36 18.22 -55.84 -41.93
CA TYR A 36 18.86 -54.58 -41.50
C TYR A 36 18.36 -54.07 -40.15
N GLN A 37 17.30 -54.58 -39.61
CA GLN A 37 16.64 -54.04 -38.44
C GLN A 37 17.43 -54.24 -37.13
N ILE A 38 18.35 -55.21 -37.08
CA ILE A 38 19.17 -55.47 -35.91
C ILE A 38 20.18 -54.33 -35.63
N TYR A 39 20.61 -53.65 -36.65
CA TYR A 39 21.58 -52.57 -36.52
C TYR A 39 20.99 -51.31 -35.81
N ILE A 40 19.67 -51.11 -35.90
CA ILE A 40 18.99 -49.93 -35.31
C ILE A 40 18.97 -49.99 -33.81
N PRO A 41 18.56 -51.10 -33.13
CA PRO A 41 18.66 -51.23 -31.70
C PRO A 41 20.10 -51.04 -31.19
N VAL A 42 21.09 -51.56 -31.90
CA VAL A 42 22.51 -51.38 -31.57
C VAL A 42 22.92 -49.92 -31.67
N LEU A 43 22.47 -49.20 -32.70
CA LEU A 43 22.70 -47.78 -32.87
C LEU A 43 22.04 -46.97 -31.75
N LEU A 44 20.80 -47.30 -31.37
CA LEU A 44 20.11 -46.63 -30.27
C LEU A 44 20.82 -46.82 -28.93
N VAL A 45 21.32 -48.01 -28.63
CA VAL A 45 22.15 -48.28 -27.45
C VAL A 45 23.42 -47.45 -27.47
N PHE A 46 24.07 -47.29 -28.63
CA PHE A 46 25.24 -46.44 -28.79
C PHE A 46 24.91 -44.94 -28.55
N LEU A 47 23.74 -44.49 -29.00
CA LEU A 47 23.26 -43.14 -28.73
C LEU A 47 23.06 -42.83 -27.25
N LEU A 48 22.75 -43.82 -26.40
CA LEU A 48 22.68 -43.64 -24.95
C LEU A 48 24.00 -43.15 -24.35
N PHE A 49 25.14 -43.55 -24.95
CA PHE A 49 26.47 -43.08 -24.49
C PHE A 49 26.90 -41.76 -25.09
N ILE A 50 26.36 -41.39 -26.27
CA ILE A 50 26.71 -40.14 -26.96
C ILE A 50 25.87 -38.96 -26.44
N THR A 51 24.58 -39.17 -26.14
CA THR A 51 23.67 -38.12 -25.72
C THR A 51 24.13 -37.28 -24.53
N PRO A 52 24.76 -37.82 -23.48
CA PRO A 52 25.28 -37.00 -22.38
C PRO A 52 26.45 -36.11 -22.81
N LYS A 53 27.30 -36.57 -23.71
CA LYS A 53 28.43 -35.79 -24.23
C LYS A 53 27.92 -34.66 -25.13
N LEU A 54 26.99 -34.98 -26.03
CA LEU A 54 26.34 -34.02 -26.92
C LEU A 54 25.56 -32.95 -26.13
N SER A 55 24.81 -33.38 -25.12
CA SER A 55 24.06 -32.47 -24.27
C SER A 55 24.97 -31.48 -23.52
N ARG A 56 26.11 -31.93 -22.99
CA ARG A 56 27.12 -31.09 -22.32
C ARG A 56 27.78 -30.13 -23.32
N TRP A 57 28.14 -30.60 -24.50
CA TRP A 57 28.74 -29.77 -25.55
C TRP A 57 27.79 -28.69 -26.04
N LEU A 58 26.51 -29.02 -26.23
CA LEU A 58 25.49 -28.01 -26.59
C LEU A 58 25.26 -26.99 -25.48
N GLN A 59 25.36 -27.40 -24.22
CA GLN A 59 25.21 -26.49 -23.07
C GLN A 59 26.35 -25.49 -22.95
N SER A 60 27.56 -25.85 -23.35
CA SER A 60 28.69 -24.92 -23.35
C SER A 60 28.61 -23.87 -24.48
N LYS A 61 27.83 -24.13 -25.54
CA LYS A 61 27.80 -23.31 -26.75
C LYS A 61 26.49 -22.51 -26.92
N TYR A 62 25.38 -23.00 -26.38
CA TYR A 62 24.04 -22.42 -26.62
C TYR A 62 23.23 -22.26 -25.34
N ASN A 63 22.29 -21.29 -25.36
CA ASN A 63 21.30 -21.11 -24.30
C ASN A 63 20.45 -22.37 -24.08
N TYR A 64 19.97 -22.59 -22.86
CA TYR A 64 19.19 -23.76 -22.46
C TYR A 64 17.99 -24.06 -23.39
N GLN A 65 17.28 -23.02 -23.87
CA GLN A 65 16.15 -23.21 -24.80
C GLN A 65 16.58 -23.70 -26.17
N ILE A 66 17.66 -23.12 -26.74
CA ILE A 66 18.20 -23.52 -28.04
C ILE A 66 18.72 -24.96 -27.98
N LYS A 67 19.46 -25.32 -26.93
CA LYS A 67 19.92 -26.68 -26.69
C LYS A 67 18.74 -27.67 -26.71
N ARG A 68 17.65 -27.38 -26.00
CA ARG A 68 16.48 -28.25 -25.93
C ARG A 68 15.82 -28.44 -27.31
N ASN A 69 15.69 -27.37 -28.06
CA ASN A 69 15.13 -27.41 -29.42
C ASN A 69 15.95 -28.27 -30.36
N ILE A 70 17.28 -28.14 -30.33
CA ILE A 70 18.19 -28.95 -31.13
C ILE A 70 18.05 -30.44 -30.77
N LEU A 71 18.08 -30.76 -29.48
CA LEU A 71 17.96 -32.14 -29.02
C LEU A 71 16.58 -32.72 -29.35
N PHE A 72 15.51 -31.93 -29.31
CA PHE A 72 14.16 -32.37 -29.72
C PHE A 72 14.09 -32.70 -31.23
N ILE A 73 14.74 -31.90 -32.09
CA ILE A 73 14.83 -32.19 -33.51
C ILE A 73 15.58 -33.53 -33.75
N ILE A 74 16.66 -33.74 -33.02
CA ILE A 74 17.41 -35.02 -33.09
C ILE A 74 16.51 -36.22 -32.67
N ASP A 75 15.72 -36.06 -31.61
CA ASP A 75 14.80 -37.10 -31.14
C ASP A 75 13.75 -37.44 -32.21
N ILE A 76 13.16 -36.44 -32.88
CA ILE A 76 12.19 -36.65 -33.95
C ILE A 76 12.83 -37.40 -35.13
N MET A 77 14.08 -37.07 -35.51
CA MET A 77 14.81 -37.71 -36.57
C MET A 77 15.05 -39.20 -36.25
N ILE A 78 15.48 -39.49 -35.04
CA ILE A 78 15.69 -40.90 -34.56
C ILE A 78 14.40 -41.70 -34.63
N VAL A 79 13.28 -41.10 -34.12
CA VAL A 79 11.96 -41.73 -34.17
C VAL A 79 11.52 -41.98 -35.63
N ALA A 80 11.76 -41.07 -36.56
CA ALA A 80 11.44 -41.25 -37.98
C ALA A 80 12.19 -42.41 -38.60
N ILE A 81 13.48 -42.59 -38.29
CA ILE A 81 14.28 -43.73 -38.74
C ILE A 81 13.73 -45.05 -38.15
N CYS A 82 13.38 -45.05 -36.86
CA CYS A 82 12.79 -46.22 -36.20
C CYS A 82 11.44 -46.61 -36.81
N LEU A 83 10.57 -45.65 -37.11
CA LEU A 83 9.28 -45.90 -37.73
C LEU A 83 9.41 -46.38 -39.17
N SER A 84 10.44 -45.95 -39.88
CA SER A 84 10.78 -46.47 -41.23
C SER A 84 11.13 -47.96 -41.14
N ALA A 85 11.91 -48.36 -40.14
CA ALA A 85 12.33 -49.76 -39.93
C ALA A 85 11.19 -50.73 -39.59
N VAL A 86 10.10 -50.21 -39.01
CA VAL A 86 8.90 -50.99 -38.63
C VAL A 86 7.75 -50.82 -39.62
N HIS A 87 7.99 -50.32 -40.81
CA HIS A 87 7.04 -50.12 -41.91
C HIS A 87 5.73 -49.40 -41.42
N LEU A 88 5.85 -48.35 -40.62
CA LEU A 88 4.73 -47.59 -40.05
C LEU A 88 3.70 -48.47 -39.31
N ASN A 89 4.16 -49.44 -38.56
CA ASN A 89 3.25 -50.24 -37.74
C ASN A 89 2.30 -49.33 -36.92
N LEU A 90 1.00 -49.56 -37.02
CA LEU A 90 -0.03 -48.64 -36.55
C LEU A 90 0.13 -48.28 -35.04
N VAL A 91 0.28 -49.31 -34.21
CA VAL A 91 0.38 -49.13 -32.75
C VAL A 91 1.66 -48.41 -32.35
N LEU A 92 2.79 -48.78 -32.94
CA LEU A 92 4.07 -48.17 -32.67
C LEU A 92 4.15 -46.74 -33.15
N THR A 93 3.51 -46.43 -34.29
CA THR A 93 3.42 -45.09 -34.82
C THR A 93 2.62 -44.18 -33.90
N PHE A 94 1.44 -44.61 -33.42
CA PHE A 94 0.67 -43.82 -32.46
C PHE A 94 1.43 -43.63 -31.13
N ALA A 95 2.06 -44.69 -30.60
CA ALA A 95 2.87 -44.59 -29.39
C ALA A 95 4.02 -43.58 -29.53
N ALA A 96 4.71 -43.57 -30.66
CA ALA A 96 5.79 -42.66 -30.93
C ALA A 96 5.31 -41.18 -31.07
N ILE A 97 4.19 -40.97 -31.77
CA ILE A 97 3.59 -39.64 -31.91
C ILE A 97 3.17 -39.08 -30.55
N PHE A 98 2.49 -39.90 -29.71
CA PHE A 98 2.12 -39.47 -28.36
C PHE A 98 3.35 -39.13 -27.50
N ALA A 99 4.39 -39.93 -27.54
CA ALA A 99 5.63 -39.69 -26.81
C ALA A 99 6.33 -38.40 -27.24
N LEU A 100 6.36 -38.12 -28.56
CA LEU A 100 6.91 -36.89 -29.12
C LEU A 100 6.08 -35.64 -28.74
N LEU A 101 4.74 -35.71 -28.84
CA LEU A 101 3.85 -34.64 -28.39
C LEU A 101 4.02 -34.34 -26.90
N TYR A 102 4.07 -35.35 -26.08
CA TYR A 102 4.33 -35.20 -24.64
C TYR A 102 5.68 -34.50 -24.38
N THR A 103 6.71 -34.91 -25.11
CA THR A 103 8.05 -34.30 -25.01
C THR A 103 8.03 -32.86 -25.48
N ALA A 104 7.34 -32.52 -26.58
CA ALA A 104 7.21 -31.17 -27.11
C ALA A 104 6.55 -30.23 -26.11
N ILE A 105 5.46 -30.67 -25.47
CA ILE A 105 4.75 -29.90 -24.42
C ILE A 105 5.67 -29.65 -23.23
N ASN A 106 6.38 -30.68 -22.75
CA ASN A 106 7.29 -30.59 -21.63
C ASN A 106 8.49 -29.67 -21.88
N VAL A 107 9.00 -29.72 -23.09
CA VAL A 107 10.12 -28.90 -23.55
C VAL A 107 9.68 -27.47 -23.90
N LYS A 108 8.35 -27.20 -23.98
CA LYS A 108 7.80 -25.90 -24.46
C LYS A 108 8.35 -25.49 -25.83
N VAL A 109 8.40 -26.43 -26.76
CA VAL A 109 8.80 -26.16 -28.14
C VAL A 109 7.66 -25.42 -28.84
N SER A 110 8.00 -24.44 -29.68
CA SER A 110 6.98 -23.72 -30.45
C SER A 110 6.31 -24.64 -31.46
N PHE A 111 5.00 -24.44 -31.68
CA PHE A 111 4.23 -25.24 -32.67
C PHE A 111 4.87 -25.20 -34.06
N PHE A 112 5.40 -24.04 -34.46
CA PHE A 112 6.11 -23.87 -35.74
C PHE A 112 7.32 -24.82 -35.86
N LEU A 113 8.12 -24.92 -34.81
CA LEU A 113 9.31 -25.77 -34.80
C LEU A 113 8.93 -27.26 -34.78
N VAL A 114 7.84 -27.64 -34.12
CA VAL A 114 7.29 -29.01 -34.16
C VAL A 114 6.85 -29.36 -35.59
N SER A 115 6.12 -28.46 -36.26
CA SER A 115 5.65 -28.68 -37.64
C SER A 115 6.81 -28.80 -38.61
N LEU A 116 7.82 -27.92 -38.53
CA LEU A 116 9.03 -27.97 -39.36
C LEU A 116 9.81 -29.27 -39.16
N ALA A 117 9.99 -29.68 -37.89
CA ALA A 117 10.67 -30.93 -37.56
C ALA A 117 9.89 -32.15 -38.04
N ALA A 118 8.57 -32.15 -38.00
CA ALA A 118 7.72 -33.21 -38.52
C ALA A 118 7.85 -33.34 -40.06
N LEU A 119 7.87 -32.23 -40.80
CA LEU A 119 8.10 -32.23 -42.22
C LEU A 119 9.47 -32.79 -42.58
N PHE A 120 10.51 -32.39 -41.85
CA PHE A 120 11.85 -32.89 -42.04
C PHE A 120 11.96 -34.38 -41.70
N ALA A 121 11.31 -34.84 -40.64
CA ALA A 121 11.22 -36.26 -40.27
C ALA A 121 10.52 -37.11 -41.36
N ALA A 122 9.43 -36.58 -41.97
CA ALA A 122 8.74 -37.22 -43.05
C ALA A 122 9.67 -37.39 -44.30
N SER A 123 10.50 -36.40 -44.57
CA SER A 123 11.48 -36.46 -45.66
C SER A 123 12.54 -37.53 -45.37
N VAL A 124 13.07 -37.59 -44.15
CA VAL A 124 14.02 -38.61 -43.73
C VAL A 124 13.39 -39.99 -43.79
N PHE A 125 12.18 -40.15 -43.33
CA PHE A 125 11.40 -41.38 -43.41
C PHE A 125 11.29 -41.86 -44.87
N TYR A 126 10.92 -40.98 -45.79
CA TYR A 126 10.81 -41.29 -47.21
C TYR A 126 12.14 -41.72 -47.84
N LEU A 127 13.24 -41.01 -47.53
CA LEU A 127 14.59 -41.36 -48.03
C LEU A 127 15.07 -42.70 -47.49
N CYS A 128 14.85 -42.98 -46.19
CA CYS A 128 15.21 -44.26 -45.60
C CYS A 128 14.50 -45.44 -46.28
N ASN A 129 13.23 -45.28 -46.63
CA ASN A 129 12.48 -46.30 -47.34
C ASN A 129 12.98 -46.50 -48.76
N ILE A 130 13.37 -45.47 -49.51
CA ILE A 130 13.92 -45.61 -50.84
C ILE A 130 15.28 -46.30 -50.84
N PHE A 131 16.19 -45.93 -49.95
CA PHE A 131 17.58 -46.28 -50.03
C PHE A 131 17.99 -47.49 -49.13
N VAL A 132 17.22 -47.71 -48.04
CA VAL A 132 17.64 -48.70 -46.99
C VAL A 132 16.65 -49.83 -46.84
N PHE A 133 15.36 -49.55 -46.57
CA PHE A 133 14.40 -50.57 -46.13
C PHE A 133 13.48 -51.06 -47.26
N GLY A 134 13.41 -50.36 -48.35
CA GLY A 134 12.41 -50.64 -49.41
C GLY A 134 11.00 -50.27 -49.04
N PHE A 135 10.10 -50.28 -50.01
CA PHE A 135 8.68 -50.08 -49.79
C PHE A 135 8.01 -51.41 -49.53
N GLY A 136 7.77 -51.78 -48.27
CA GLY A 136 7.01 -52.97 -47.87
C GLY A 136 5.53 -52.70 -47.69
N GLU A 137 4.75 -53.65 -47.20
CA GLU A 137 3.37 -53.46 -46.83
C GLU A 137 3.30 -52.57 -45.55
N TYR A 138 2.64 -51.41 -45.64
CA TYR A 138 2.50 -50.45 -44.56
C TYR A 138 1.28 -50.80 -43.72
N PHE A 139 1.31 -50.43 -42.45
CA PHE A 139 0.23 -50.58 -41.46
C PHE A 139 -0.13 -52.04 -41.14
N GLU A 140 0.83 -52.97 -41.13
CA GLU A 140 0.60 -54.29 -40.57
C GLU A 140 0.18 -54.26 -39.09
N TYR A 141 -0.71 -55.16 -38.74
CA TYR A 141 -1.16 -55.32 -37.35
C TYR A 141 -0.03 -55.98 -36.53
N THR A 142 0.23 -55.44 -35.34
CA THR A 142 1.15 -55.99 -34.38
C THR A 142 0.61 -57.28 -33.77
N THR A 143 1.50 -58.19 -33.36
CA THR A 143 1.17 -59.28 -32.43
C THR A 143 0.70 -58.69 -31.10
N ASN A 144 -0.17 -59.42 -30.38
CA ASN A 144 -0.66 -58.97 -29.07
C ASN A 144 0.49 -58.71 -28.08
N GLU A 145 1.55 -59.50 -28.13
CA GLU A 145 2.75 -59.34 -27.28
C GLU A 145 3.48 -58.01 -27.51
N LEU A 146 3.70 -57.66 -28.75
CA LEU A 146 4.36 -56.40 -29.11
C LEU A 146 3.50 -55.16 -28.72
N THR A 147 2.19 -55.31 -28.89
CA THR A 147 1.23 -54.27 -28.48
C THR A 147 1.28 -54.05 -26.98
N ILE A 148 1.24 -55.11 -26.17
CA ILE A 148 1.35 -55.03 -24.73
C ILE A 148 2.68 -54.40 -24.30
N LEU A 149 3.80 -54.79 -24.93
CA LEU A 149 5.11 -54.22 -24.65
C LEU A 149 5.15 -52.70 -24.93
N ALA A 150 4.60 -52.28 -26.07
CA ALA A 150 4.53 -50.87 -26.44
C ALA A 150 3.74 -50.04 -25.41
N PHE A 151 2.58 -50.54 -24.96
CA PHE A 151 1.80 -49.89 -23.92
C PHE A 151 2.52 -49.84 -22.57
N LEU A 152 3.19 -50.89 -22.14
CA LEU A 152 4.00 -50.90 -20.92
C LEU A 152 5.14 -49.87 -20.98
N CYS A 153 5.86 -49.83 -22.11
CA CYS A 153 6.90 -48.82 -22.34
C CYS A 153 6.32 -47.39 -22.28
N MET A 154 5.15 -47.16 -22.88
CA MET A 154 4.47 -45.85 -22.78
C MET A 154 4.10 -45.48 -21.33
N ILE A 155 3.49 -46.42 -20.59
CA ILE A 155 3.12 -46.18 -19.18
C ILE A 155 4.33 -45.78 -18.36
N VAL A 156 5.46 -46.50 -18.51
CA VAL A 156 6.71 -46.19 -17.81
C VAL A 156 7.24 -44.82 -18.22
N TYR A 157 7.26 -44.51 -19.51
CA TYR A 157 7.75 -43.23 -20.05
C TYR A 157 6.93 -42.03 -19.54
N PHE A 158 5.60 -42.11 -19.65
CA PHE A 158 4.71 -41.07 -19.14
C PHE A 158 4.72 -40.96 -17.63
N GLY A 159 4.75 -42.11 -16.92
CA GLY A 159 4.79 -42.13 -15.45
C GLY A 159 6.03 -41.44 -14.92
N MET A 160 7.20 -41.75 -15.47
CA MET A 160 8.45 -41.08 -15.07
C MET A 160 8.44 -39.59 -15.41
N GLY A 161 7.96 -39.23 -16.59
CA GLY A 161 7.81 -37.83 -16.97
C GLY A 161 6.89 -37.03 -16.04
N SER A 162 5.76 -37.62 -15.66
CA SER A 162 4.78 -37.04 -14.73
C SER A 162 5.38 -36.83 -13.33
N VAL A 163 6.03 -37.85 -12.77
CA VAL A 163 6.72 -37.75 -11.47
C VAL A 163 7.75 -36.63 -11.48
N TYR A 164 8.49 -36.51 -12.57
CA TYR A 164 9.46 -35.41 -12.68
C TYR A 164 8.81 -34.05 -12.77
N GLN A 165 7.82 -33.85 -13.60
CA GLN A 165 7.12 -32.57 -13.69
C GLN A 165 6.58 -32.15 -12.34
N THR A 166 5.97 -33.09 -11.61
CA THR A 166 5.45 -32.83 -10.28
C THR A 166 6.56 -32.37 -9.32
N ARG A 167 7.71 -33.04 -9.34
CA ARG A 167 8.88 -32.64 -8.53
C ARG A 167 9.41 -31.26 -8.93
N ARG A 168 9.49 -30.97 -10.22
CA ARG A 168 9.95 -29.67 -10.76
C ARG A 168 9.01 -28.53 -10.37
N ILE A 169 7.70 -28.75 -10.49
CA ILE A 169 6.67 -27.77 -10.09
C ILE A 169 6.75 -27.51 -8.57
N ARG A 170 6.86 -28.58 -7.76
CA ARG A 170 7.01 -28.44 -6.30
C ARG A 170 8.26 -27.65 -5.93
N ALA A 171 9.41 -27.96 -6.53
CA ALA A 171 10.66 -27.23 -6.27
C ALA A 171 10.59 -25.76 -6.69
N SER A 172 9.96 -25.48 -7.86
CA SER A 172 9.74 -24.11 -8.33
C SER A 172 8.79 -23.32 -7.40
N ASN A 173 7.71 -23.98 -6.95
CA ASN A 173 6.75 -23.37 -6.03
C ASN A 173 7.40 -23.10 -4.67
N HIS A 174 8.22 -24.01 -4.16
CA HIS A 174 8.92 -23.80 -2.90
C HIS A 174 9.92 -22.63 -2.97
N LYS A 175 10.70 -22.52 -4.08
CA LYS A 175 11.57 -21.35 -4.30
C LYS A 175 10.76 -20.05 -4.36
N ARG A 176 9.62 -20.05 -5.09
CA ARG A 176 8.74 -18.89 -5.20
C ARG A 176 8.17 -18.50 -3.85
N GLU A 177 7.72 -19.45 -3.06
CA GLU A 177 7.22 -19.24 -1.69
C GLU A 177 8.27 -18.59 -0.81
N HIS A 178 9.50 -19.09 -0.85
CA HIS A 178 10.63 -18.53 -0.10
C HIS A 178 10.92 -17.08 -0.52
N TYR A 179 10.88 -16.76 -1.83
CA TYR A 179 11.04 -15.38 -2.30
C TYR A 179 9.90 -14.47 -1.85
N TYR A 180 8.66 -14.95 -1.87
CA TYR A 180 7.51 -14.19 -1.34
C TYR A 180 7.64 -13.92 0.16
N GLN A 181 8.05 -14.90 0.94
CA GLN A 181 8.28 -14.71 2.38
C GLN A 181 9.39 -13.70 2.65
N GLN A 182 10.49 -13.75 1.91
CA GLN A 182 11.56 -12.75 2.02
C GLN A 182 11.06 -11.35 1.63
N MET A 183 10.35 -11.24 0.49
CA MET A 183 9.78 -9.97 0.05
C MET A 183 8.82 -9.38 1.09
N ASN A 184 7.93 -10.20 1.65
CA ASN A 184 7.00 -9.76 2.70
C ASN A 184 7.74 -9.26 3.94
N ARG A 185 8.82 -9.94 4.37
CA ARG A 185 9.67 -9.46 5.47
C ARG A 185 10.32 -8.10 5.15
N TYR A 186 10.87 -7.93 3.94
CA TYR A 186 11.44 -6.64 3.54
C TYR A 186 10.38 -5.53 3.51
N MET A 187 9.17 -5.83 3.02
CA MET A 187 8.06 -4.87 3.03
C MET A 187 7.63 -4.51 4.46
N GLU A 188 7.61 -5.48 5.37
CA GLU A 188 7.31 -5.24 6.78
C GLU A 188 8.37 -4.35 7.45
N PHE A 189 9.67 -4.63 7.26
CA PHE A 189 10.75 -3.76 7.73
C PHE A 189 10.67 -2.36 7.12
N ALA A 190 10.40 -2.27 5.83
CA ALA A 190 10.20 -1.01 5.14
C ALA A 190 9.05 -0.20 5.77
N ASN A 191 7.90 -0.84 6.05
CA ASN A 191 6.77 -0.22 6.73
C ASN A 191 7.07 0.20 8.19
N GLN A 192 7.91 -0.53 8.91
CA GLN A 192 8.35 -0.11 10.25
C GLN A 192 9.26 1.12 10.16
N LEU A 193 10.21 1.12 9.24
CA LEU A 193 11.12 2.26 9.02
C LEU A 193 10.39 3.51 8.51
N SER A 194 9.30 3.36 7.75
CA SER A 194 8.51 4.49 7.26
C SER A 194 7.93 5.37 8.38
N ARG A 195 7.78 4.82 9.59
CA ARG A 195 7.28 5.57 10.76
C ARG A 195 8.29 6.60 11.30
N TYR A 196 9.56 6.52 10.90
CA TYR A 196 10.63 7.43 11.34
C TYR A 196 11.00 8.49 10.29
N ALA A 197 10.29 8.51 9.15
CA ALA A 197 10.49 9.50 8.10
C ALA A 197 9.14 10.12 7.70
N PRO A 198 9.12 11.34 7.15
CA PRO A 198 7.90 11.93 6.60
C PRO A 198 7.27 11.01 5.55
N LEU A 199 5.97 10.74 5.70
CA LEU A 199 5.24 9.74 4.89
C LEU A 199 5.32 10.05 3.39
N GLN A 200 5.22 11.32 3.02
CA GLN A 200 5.28 11.78 1.62
C GLN A 200 6.66 11.51 1.01
N LEU A 201 7.74 11.75 1.78
CA LEU A 201 9.11 11.43 1.34
C LEU A 201 9.29 9.94 1.15
N TRP A 202 8.78 9.14 2.09
CA TRP A 202 8.82 7.68 2.00
C TRP A 202 8.14 7.18 0.72
N HIS A 203 6.95 7.67 0.42
CA HIS A 203 6.25 7.33 -0.82
C HIS A 203 7.01 7.72 -2.08
N SER A 204 7.65 8.90 -2.09
CA SER A 204 8.45 9.36 -3.23
C SER A 204 9.70 8.48 -3.45
N ILE A 205 10.37 8.06 -2.38
CA ILE A 205 11.50 7.11 -2.46
C ILE A 205 11.04 5.74 -2.96
N MET A 206 9.94 5.21 -2.43
CA MET A 206 9.42 3.90 -2.84
C MET A 206 8.94 3.85 -4.30
N LYS A 207 8.48 4.99 -4.84
CA LYS A 207 8.15 5.14 -6.27
C LYS A 207 9.38 5.36 -7.16
N GLY A 208 10.55 5.57 -6.58
CA GLY A 208 11.78 5.90 -7.32
C GLY A 208 11.84 7.34 -7.85
N GLU A 209 10.97 8.24 -7.34
CA GLU A 209 10.94 9.66 -7.72
C GLU A 209 12.01 10.47 -6.98
N SER A 210 12.46 10.00 -5.83
CA SER A 210 13.48 10.62 -4.98
C SER A 210 14.52 9.61 -4.54
N GLU A 211 15.75 10.07 -4.37
CA GLU A 211 16.85 9.31 -3.79
C GLU A 211 17.22 9.87 -2.41
N ALA A 212 17.67 8.99 -1.50
CA ALA A 212 18.17 9.39 -0.20
C ALA A 212 19.60 9.94 -0.33
N LYS A 213 19.75 11.17 -0.80
CA LYS A 213 21.02 11.90 -0.90
C LYS A 213 20.90 13.27 -0.27
N ILE A 214 22.03 13.86 0.14
CA ILE A 214 22.09 15.22 0.68
C ILE A 214 21.82 16.20 -0.46
N GLU A 215 20.59 16.71 -0.49
CA GLU A 215 20.13 17.67 -1.49
C GLU A 215 19.05 18.55 -0.86
N TYR A 216 19.07 19.84 -1.17
CA TYR A 216 18.06 20.79 -0.70
C TYR A 216 17.66 21.76 -1.81
N LYS A 217 16.41 22.22 -1.74
CA LYS A 217 15.84 23.18 -2.70
C LYS A 217 15.25 24.37 -1.96
N ARG A 218 15.36 25.56 -2.56
CA ARG A 218 14.69 26.77 -2.02
C ARG A 218 13.27 26.81 -2.52
N LYS A 219 12.31 26.75 -1.60
CA LYS A 219 10.88 26.81 -1.90
C LYS A 219 10.18 27.81 -0.97
N LYS A 220 9.04 28.35 -1.42
CA LYS A 220 8.15 29.12 -0.56
C LYS A 220 7.18 28.15 0.08
N LEU A 221 7.26 28.00 1.40
CA LEU A 221 6.56 27.01 2.21
C LEU A 221 5.68 27.72 3.23
N THR A 222 4.59 27.08 3.63
CA THR A 222 3.82 27.47 4.81
C THR A 222 4.19 26.53 5.96
N ILE A 223 4.65 27.11 7.06
CA ILE A 223 5.25 26.41 8.19
C ILE A 223 4.36 26.61 9.40
N PHE A 224 4.07 25.52 10.07
CA PHE A 224 3.26 25.46 11.27
C PHE A 224 4.06 24.88 12.45
N PHE A 225 3.96 25.54 13.58
CA PHE A 225 4.44 25.04 14.87
C PHE A 225 3.28 24.99 15.85
N SER A 226 3.20 23.91 16.62
CA SER A 226 2.36 23.83 17.82
C SER A 226 3.12 23.30 19.00
N ASP A 227 2.65 23.63 20.21
CA ASP A 227 3.28 23.26 21.47
C ASP A 227 2.21 23.22 22.57
N ILE A 228 2.37 22.35 23.56
CA ILE A 228 1.46 22.29 24.71
C ILE A 228 1.91 23.34 25.73
N GLN A 229 1.00 24.21 26.14
CA GLN A 229 1.31 25.22 27.14
C GLN A 229 1.58 24.59 28.50
N GLY A 230 2.71 24.99 29.13
CA GLY A 230 3.06 24.50 30.49
C GLY A 230 3.50 23.04 30.54
N PHE A 231 3.86 22.42 29.41
CA PHE A 231 4.23 21.01 29.36
C PHE A 231 5.47 20.69 30.23
N THR A 232 6.43 21.60 30.33
CA THR A 232 7.62 21.41 31.17
C THR A 232 7.23 21.26 32.64
N GLU A 233 6.38 22.13 33.16
CA GLU A 233 5.90 22.09 34.53
C GLU A 233 5.03 20.84 34.79
N LEU A 234 4.24 20.48 33.79
CA LEU A 234 3.43 19.25 33.82
C LEU A 234 4.30 18.00 33.90
N SER A 235 5.40 17.97 33.17
CA SER A 235 6.34 16.84 33.15
C SER A 235 7.06 16.63 34.49
N GLU A 236 7.13 17.65 35.35
CA GLU A 236 7.67 17.55 36.70
C GLU A 236 6.62 17.03 37.71
N THR A 237 5.34 17.15 37.43
CA THR A 237 4.25 16.83 38.35
C THR A 237 3.60 15.48 38.08
N LEU A 238 3.49 15.05 36.83
CA LEU A 238 2.89 13.78 36.45
C LEU A 238 3.86 12.61 36.55
N ILE A 239 3.33 11.44 36.85
CA ILE A 239 4.10 10.22 36.76
C ILE A 239 4.44 9.92 35.24
N PRO A 240 5.60 9.31 34.99
CA PRO A 240 6.09 9.14 33.60
C PRO A 240 5.12 8.41 32.66
N ASP A 241 4.38 7.43 33.16
CA ASP A 241 3.44 6.64 32.35
C ASP A 241 2.22 7.47 31.93
N ASP A 242 1.68 8.31 32.82
CA ASP A 242 0.57 9.21 32.51
C ASP A 242 0.99 10.31 31.55
N LEU A 243 2.19 10.87 31.74
CA LEU A 243 2.77 11.85 30.82
C LEU A 243 2.96 11.26 29.43
N ALA A 244 3.50 10.04 29.33
CA ALA A 244 3.67 9.33 28.08
C ALA A 244 2.33 9.03 27.41
N TYR A 245 1.31 8.64 28.16
CA TYR A 245 -0.04 8.42 27.66
C TYR A 245 -0.62 9.69 27.05
N LEU A 246 -0.62 10.81 27.80
CA LEU A 246 -1.16 12.08 27.33
C LEU A 246 -0.43 12.61 26.09
N LEU A 247 0.91 12.53 26.08
CA LEU A 247 1.73 12.97 24.96
C LEU A 247 1.46 12.13 23.71
N ASN A 248 1.45 10.80 23.83
CA ASN A 248 1.19 9.92 22.70
C ASN A 248 -0.23 10.07 22.16
N ASP A 249 -1.21 10.25 23.01
CA ASP A 249 -2.60 10.51 22.63
C ASP A 249 -2.73 11.84 21.88
N TYR A 250 -2.10 12.90 22.37
CA TYR A 250 -2.00 14.20 21.69
C TYR A 250 -1.33 14.09 20.30
N LEU A 251 -0.11 13.55 20.25
CA LEU A 251 0.66 13.42 19.02
C LEU A 251 -0.07 12.58 17.98
N SER A 252 -0.72 11.50 18.40
CA SER A 252 -1.49 10.62 17.51
C SER A 252 -2.65 11.35 16.83
N HIS A 253 -3.45 12.09 17.60
CA HIS A 253 -4.58 12.83 17.06
C HIS A 253 -4.14 13.99 16.17
N MET A 254 -3.10 14.74 16.56
CA MET A 254 -2.57 15.84 15.75
C MET A 254 -1.95 15.35 14.45
N THR A 255 -1.25 14.23 14.49
CA THR A 255 -0.64 13.62 13.28
C THR A 255 -1.70 13.08 12.33
N GLU A 256 -2.79 12.49 12.83
CA GLU A 256 -3.88 12.02 11.97
C GLU A 256 -4.59 13.20 11.28
N ILE A 257 -4.78 14.32 11.96
CA ILE A 257 -5.29 15.55 11.34
C ILE A 257 -4.29 16.03 10.28
N ALA A 258 -2.99 16.13 10.60
CA ALA A 258 -1.98 16.55 9.62
C ALA A 258 -2.01 15.69 8.36
N LYS A 259 -2.18 14.39 8.51
CA LYS A 259 -2.30 13.42 7.41
C LYS A 259 -3.57 13.66 6.55
N GLN A 260 -4.72 13.98 7.17
CA GLN A 260 -5.97 14.28 6.46
C GLN A 260 -5.83 15.51 5.56
N TYR A 261 -5.01 16.48 5.96
CA TYR A 261 -4.69 17.68 5.19
C TYR A 261 -3.46 17.54 4.29
N GLU A 262 -2.93 16.34 4.12
CA GLU A 262 -1.74 16.03 3.30
C GLU A 262 -0.48 16.83 3.71
N ALA A 263 -0.41 17.25 4.96
CA ALA A 263 0.69 18.02 5.52
C ALA A 263 1.95 17.16 5.70
N THR A 264 3.11 17.76 5.54
CA THR A 264 4.39 17.09 5.84
C THR A 264 4.76 17.32 7.30
N VAL A 265 4.65 16.28 8.12
CA VAL A 265 5.14 16.30 9.49
C VAL A 265 6.65 16.11 9.46
N ASP A 266 7.39 17.16 9.84
CA ASP A 266 8.86 17.13 9.88
C ASP A 266 9.35 16.32 11.08
N LYS A 267 9.07 16.78 12.27
CA LYS A 267 9.51 16.15 13.53
C LYS A 267 8.68 16.58 14.73
N PHE A 268 8.82 15.79 15.79
CA PHE A 268 8.42 16.15 17.14
C PHE A 268 9.64 16.66 17.93
N MET A 269 9.45 17.68 18.74
CA MET A 269 10.48 18.25 19.61
C MET A 269 9.91 18.33 21.04
N GLY A 270 9.92 17.19 21.74
CA GLY A 270 9.15 17.02 22.95
C GLY A 270 7.66 16.98 22.64
N ASP A 271 6.91 17.94 23.15
CA ASP A 271 5.48 18.16 22.89
C ASP A 271 5.22 19.08 21.67
N ALA A 272 6.24 19.74 21.15
CA ALA A 272 6.12 20.58 19.98
C ALA A 272 6.11 19.76 18.68
N ILE A 273 5.27 20.20 17.73
CA ILE A 273 5.14 19.60 16.40
C ILE A 273 5.54 20.62 15.35
N LEU A 274 6.46 20.24 14.45
CA LEU A 274 6.80 21.01 13.26
C LEU A 274 6.15 20.35 12.03
N ILE A 275 5.36 21.12 11.31
CA ILE A 275 4.66 20.73 10.09
C ILE A 275 4.91 21.80 9.02
N PHE A 276 4.95 21.37 7.75
CA PHE A 276 4.99 22.32 6.65
C PHE A 276 4.18 21.84 5.44
N PHE A 277 3.81 22.80 4.57
CA PHE A 277 3.13 22.61 3.30
C PHE A 277 3.97 23.18 2.16
N GLY A 278 3.84 22.61 0.96
CA GLY A 278 4.55 23.06 -0.24
C GLY A 278 5.68 22.14 -0.70
N ASP A 279 5.97 21.07 0.05
CA ASP A 279 6.95 20.05 -0.31
C ASP A 279 6.66 18.72 0.43
N PRO A 280 6.81 17.53 -0.22
CA PRO A 280 7.17 17.31 -1.62
C PRO A 280 6.06 17.66 -2.61
N SER A 281 4.79 17.70 -2.17
CA SER A 281 3.63 18.14 -2.96
C SER A 281 3.22 19.57 -2.59
N SER A 282 2.66 20.30 -3.56
CA SER A 282 2.11 21.65 -3.35
C SER A 282 0.88 21.85 -4.23
N GLN A 283 -0.13 22.47 -3.66
CA GLN A 283 -1.32 22.93 -4.39
C GLN A 283 -1.21 24.42 -4.77
N GLY A 284 -0.02 25.01 -4.60
CA GLY A 284 0.26 26.43 -4.75
C GLY A 284 0.28 27.15 -3.40
N VAL A 285 1.15 28.16 -3.29
CA VAL A 285 1.46 28.85 -2.03
C VAL A 285 0.21 29.35 -1.29
N GLU A 286 -0.79 29.87 -2.02
CA GLU A 286 -2.03 30.36 -1.43
C GLU A 286 -2.88 29.22 -0.86
N ASN A 287 -3.07 28.14 -1.63
CA ASN A 287 -3.83 26.97 -1.16
C ASN A 287 -3.10 26.25 -0.03
N ASP A 288 -1.79 26.11 -0.10
CA ASP A 288 -0.97 25.54 0.96
C ASP A 288 -1.15 26.34 2.27
N ALA A 289 -1.19 27.68 2.20
CA ALA A 289 -1.44 28.53 3.37
C ALA A 289 -2.86 28.37 3.92
N LYS A 290 -3.89 28.33 3.05
CA LYS A 290 -5.28 28.10 3.45
C LYS A 290 -5.46 26.74 4.11
N THR A 291 -4.91 25.70 3.52
CA THR A 291 -4.96 24.32 4.05
C THR A 291 -4.26 24.22 5.40
N CYS A 292 -3.13 24.92 5.57
CA CYS A 292 -2.41 24.97 6.84
C CYS A 292 -3.25 25.63 7.95
N VAL A 293 -3.93 26.75 7.66
CA VAL A 293 -4.80 27.43 8.62
C VAL A 293 -6.02 26.55 8.96
N GLU A 294 -6.59 25.86 7.97
CA GLU A 294 -7.71 24.94 8.18
C GLU A 294 -7.32 23.77 9.08
N MET A 295 -6.16 23.17 8.83
CA MET A 295 -5.56 22.14 9.69
C MET A 295 -5.37 22.64 11.14
N ALA A 296 -4.85 23.87 11.32
CA ALA A 296 -4.65 24.45 12.64
C ALA A 296 -5.98 24.65 13.39
N ILE A 297 -7.03 25.08 12.70
CA ILE A 297 -8.40 25.19 13.28
C ILE A 297 -8.92 23.80 13.68
N ALA A 298 -8.75 22.78 12.82
CA ALA A 298 -9.15 21.42 13.13
C ALA A 298 -8.39 20.87 14.34
N MET A 299 -7.08 21.13 14.44
CA MET A 299 -6.26 20.75 15.60
C MET A 299 -6.74 21.43 16.89
N ARG A 300 -7.09 22.73 16.82
CA ARG A 300 -7.66 23.47 17.96
C ARG A 300 -8.98 22.86 18.43
N GLN A 301 -9.85 22.49 17.50
CA GLN A 301 -11.12 21.82 17.81
C GLN A 301 -10.91 20.45 18.44
N GLN A 302 -10.01 19.66 17.85
CA GLN A 302 -9.68 18.33 18.39
C GLN A 302 -9.08 18.43 19.79
N MET A 303 -8.25 19.43 20.05
CA MET A 303 -7.66 19.65 21.38
C MET A 303 -8.72 19.93 22.44
N LYS A 304 -9.79 20.65 22.08
CA LYS A 304 -10.94 20.84 22.99
C LYS A 304 -11.59 19.53 23.38
N LEU A 305 -11.81 18.63 22.41
CA LEU A 305 -12.38 17.29 22.67
C LEU A 305 -11.46 16.41 23.52
N LEU A 306 -10.15 16.44 23.24
CA LEU A 306 -9.16 15.74 24.04
C LEU A 306 -9.13 16.21 25.49
N ARG A 307 -9.14 17.53 25.69
CA ARG A 307 -9.18 18.17 27.02
C ARG A 307 -10.39 17.73 27.82
N GLU A 308 -11.58 17.75 27.24
CA GLU A 308 -12.81 17.30 27.91
C GLU A 308 -12.73 15.82 28.32
N ARG A 309 -12.11 14.97 27.48
CA ARG A 309 -11.88 13.56 27.77
C ARG A 309 -10.87 13.38 28.92
N TRP A 310 -9.73 14.08 28.88
CA TRP A 310 -8.69 13.98 29.89
C TRP A 310 -9.14 14.49 31.26
N ILE A 311 -9.93 15.56 31.32
CA ILE A 311 -10.54 16.05 32.57
C ILE A 311 -11.43 14.97 33.19
N LYS A 312 -12.25 14.28 32.39
CA LYS A 312 -13.10 13.16 32.88
C LYS A 312 -12.27 11.98 33.39
N MET A 313 -11.05 11.82 32.93
CA MET A 313 -10.11 10.80 33.38
C MET A 313 -9.28 11.25 34.61
N GLY A 314 -9.44 12.49 35.07
CA GLY A 314 -8.72 13.05 36.23
C GLY A 314 -7.42 13.78 35.87
N TYR A 315 -7.11 13.97 34.60
CA TYR A 315 -5.92 14.70 34.15
C TYR A 315 -6.16 16.22 34.09
N PRO A 316 -5.10 17.02 34.18
CA PRO A 316 -5.23 18.48 34.06
C PRO A 316 -5.63 18.89 32.66
N PRO A 317 -6.29 20.06 32.50
CA PRO A 317 -6.66 20.59 31.17
C PRO A 317 -5.40 21.03 30.42
N LEU A 318 -5.14 20.44 29.27
CA LEU A 318 -4.03 20.82 28.40
C LEU A 318 -4.51 21.77 27.28
N HIS A 319 -3.68 22.74 26.98
CA HIS A 319 -3.93 23.76 25.97
C HIS A 319 -2.77 23.80 24.98
N ILE A 320 -3.02 24.21 23.73
CA ILE A 320 -1.99 24.35 22.71
C ILE A 320 -1.83 25.81 22.29
N ARG A 321 -0.64 26.15 21.81
CA ARG A 321 -0.31 27.41 21.16
C ARG A 321 0.18 27.10 19.76
N MET A 322 -0.21 27.91 18.79
CA MET A 322 0.08 27.64 17.38
C MET A 322 0.62 28.88 16.68
N GLY A 323 1.62 28.70 15.83
CA GLY A 323 2.21 29.75 15.01
C GLY A 323 2.38 29.33 13.56
N ILE A 324 2.00 30.18 12.62
CA ILE A 324 2.07 29.92 11.18
C ILE A 324 2.82 31.06 10.48
N SER A 325 3.80 30.69 9.66
CA SER A 325 4.54 31.63 8.80
C SER A 325 4.68 31.07 7.40
N THR A 326 4.53 31.90 6.38
CA THR A 326 4.74 31.55 4.97
C THR A 326 5.92 32.34 4.42
N GLY A 327 6.92 31.63 3.89
CA GLY A 327 8.10 32.29 3.33
C GLY A 327 9.10 31.33 2.70
N TYR A 328 10.23 31.86 2.25
CA TYR A 328 11.26 31.06 1.58
C TYR A 328 12.14 30.33 2.56
N CYS A 329 12.12 28.99 2.47
CA CYS A 329 13.00 28.09 3.20
C CYS A 329 13.75 27.17 2.26
N HIS A 330 14.83 26.59 2.73
CA HIS A 330 15.48 25.46 2.09
C HIS A 330 14.88 24.18 2.68
N VAL A 331 14.34 23.31 1.82
CA VAL A 331 13.77 22.01 2.18
C VAL A 331 14.57 20.90 1.51
N GLY A 332 14.81 19.82 2.22
CA GLY A 332 15.56 18.68 1.70
C GLY A 332 16.23 17.86 2.79
N ASN A 333 17.18 17.02 2.36
CA ASN A 333 17.93 16.14 3.24
C ASN A 333 19.15 16.86 3.81
N TYR A 334 19.21 16.98 5.13
CA TYR A 334 20.31 17.56 5.89
C TYR A 334 20.95 16.52 6.80
N GLY A 335 22.25 16.61 7.00
CA GLY A 335 23.00 15.76 7.92
C GLY A 335 24.23 15.12 7.29
N ALA A 336 24.54 13.90 7.73
CA ALA A 336 25.67 13.11 7.23
C ALA A 336 25.15 11.96 6.34
N ALA A 337 26.03 11.37 5.52
CA ALA A 337 25.65 10.29 4.59
C ALA A 337 24.98 9.07 5.26
N HIS A 338 25.30 8.81 6.54
CA HIS A 338 24.73 7.70 7.31
C HIS A 338 23.60 8.11 8.25
N ARG A 339 23.30 9.42 8.37
CA ARG A 339 22.20 9.94 9.19
C ARG A 339 21.70 11.25 8.59
N MET A 340 20.61 11.19 7.89
CA MET A 340 19.95 12.34 7.27
C MET A 340 18.57 12.56 7.91
N ALA A 341 18.14 13.82 7.91
CA ALA A 341 16.78 14.21 8.23
C ALA A 341 16.25 15.06 7.08
N TYR A 342 15.08 14.73 6.62
CA TYR A 342 14.33 15.58 5.69
C TYR A 342 13.65 16.67 6.50
N THR A 343 14.07 17.91 6.29
CA THR A 343 13.63 19.04 7.13
C THR A 343 13.74 20.37 6.39
N ILE A 344 13.21 21.40 7.01
CA ILE A 344 13.26 22.77 6.52
C ILE A 344 14.24 23.61 7.33
N VAL A 345 14.98 24.48 6.65
CA VAL A 345 15.89 25.45 7.26
C VAL A 345 15.65 26.84 6.66
N GLY A 346 15.32 27.81 7.50
CA GLY A 346 15.09 29.16 7.04
C GLY A 346 14.60 30.12 8.12
N ARG A 347 14.58 31.42 7.76
CA ARG A 347 14.11 32.49 8.65
C ARG A 347 12.63 32.28 9.03
N ASP A 348 11.80 31.87 8.07
CA ASP A 348 10.36 31.74 8.25
C ASP A 348 9.98 30.55 9.12
N ALA A 349 10.80 29.47 9.14
CA ALA A 349 10.67 28.39 10.10
C ALA A 349 10.91 28.90 11.55
N ASN A 350 11.94 29.69 11.75
CA ASN A 350 12.18 30.32 13.04
C ASN A 350 11.10 31.34 13.43
N LEU A 351 10.53 32.05 12.45
CA LEU A 351 9.42 32.96 12.69
C LEU A 351 8.18 32.22 13.16
N ALA A 352 7.79 31.11 12.51
CA ALA A 352 6.66 30.29 12.92
C ALA A 352 6.82 29.77 14.37
N ALA A 353 8.00 29.27 14.75
CA ALA A 353 8.29 28.85 16.11
C ALA A 353 8.13 29.97 17.14
N ARG A 354 8.54 31.19 16.77
CA ARG A 354 8.43 32.35 17.67
C ARG A 354 7.01 32.88 17.78
N LEU A 355 6.24 32.84 16.68
CA LEU A 355 4.81 33.13 16.71
C LEU A 355 4.08 32.17 17.64
N GLN A 356 4.39 30.87 17.55
CA GLN A 356 3.85 29.85 18.48
C GLN A 356 4.18 30.19 19.94
N SER A 357 5.43 30.56 20.23
CA SER A 357 5.83 30.92 21.61
C SER A 357 5.18 32.21 22.11
N ALA A 358 4.82 33.13 21.22
CA ALA A 358 4.16 34.39 21.55
C ALA A 358 2.63 34.29 21.57
N ALA A 359 2.06 33.17 21.07
CA ALA A 359 0.64 32.93 21.07
C ALA A 359 0.08 32.72 22.49
N GLU A 360 -1.12 33.19 22.72
CA GLU A 360 -1.89 32.90 23.93
C GLU A 360 -2.49 31.50 23.91
N VAL A 361 -3.20 31.14 24.96
CA VAL A 361 -3.87 29.84 25.10
C VAL A 361 -4.84 29.58 23.96
N ASP A 362 -4.71 28.43 23.29
CA ASP A 362 -5.54 27.97 22.17
C ASP A 362 -5.56 28.97 20.98
N GLU A 363 -4.56 29.85 20.90
CA GLU A 363 -4.44 30.85 19.85
C GLU A 363 -3.65 30.34 18.65
N ILE A 364 -4.05 30.79 17.45
CA ILE A 364 -3.35 30.59 16.20
C ILE A 364 -2.84 31.95 15.72
N LEU A 365 -1.53 32.18 15.77
CA LEU A 365 -0.89 33.41 15.29
C LEU A 365 -0.30 33.22 13.89
N LEU A 366 -0.59 34.18 13.01
CA LEU A 366 -0.06 34.24 11.65
C LEU A 366 0.98 35.36 11.51
N SER A 367 1.99 35.12 10.67
CA SER A 367 2.80 36.20 10.10
C SER A 367 1.98 37.04 9.13
N ASP A 368 2.42 38.30 8.84
CA ASP A 368 1.76 39.17 7.89
C ASP A 368 1.71 38.55 6.47
N ASP A 369 2.80 37.89 6.04
CA ASP A 369 2.86 37.19 4.76
C ASP A 369 1.81 36.10 4.66
N THR A 370 1.58 35.31 5.71
CA THR A 370 0.52 34.29 5.75
C THR A 370 -0.86 34.93 5.73
N TYR A 371 -1.07 35.97 6.53
CA TYR A 371 -2.34 36.69 6.56
C TYR A 371 -2.74 37.23 5.18
N GLN A 372 -1.82 37.83 4.40
CA GLN A 372 -2.12 38.33 3.07
C GLN A 372 -2.65 37.22 2.12
N LEU A 373 -2.23 35.99 2.30
CA LEU A 373 -2.67 34.84 1.51
C LEU A 373 -4.06 34.33 1.91
N VAL A 374 -4.46 34.50 3.18
CA VAL A 374 -5.67 33.84 3.74
C VAL A 374 -6.77 34.82 4.12
N LYS A 375 -6.52 36.14 4.08
CA LYS A 375 -7.44 37.23 4.55
C LYS A 375 -8.83 37.21 3.90
N ASN A 376 -8.96 36.65 2.70
CA ASN A 376 -10.24 36.57 1.99
C ASN A 376 -11.11 35.42 2.47
N ASP A 377 -10.50 34.40 3.11
CA ASP A 377 -11.18 33.17 3.52
C ASP A 377 -11.36 33.09 5.04
N TYR A 378 -10.54 33.82 5.81
CA TYR A 378 -10.53 33.76 7.27
C TYR A 378 -10.62 35.12 7.92
N LEU A 379 -11.47 35.22 8.93
CA LEU A 379 -11.51 36.38 9.81
C LEU A 379 -10.29 36.36 10.72
N CYS A 380 -9.44 37.35 10.59
CA CYS A 380 -8.26 37.50 11.43
C CYS A 380 -8.30 38.85 12.16
N ALA A 381 -7.99 38.85 13.44
CA ALA A 381 -7.87 40.07 14.25
C ALA A 381 -6.41 40.55 14.29
N PRO A 382 -6.10 41.82 14.07
CA PRO A 382 -4.75 42.34 14.24
C PRO A 382 -4.35 42.29 15.71
N LYS A 383 -3.13 41.85 15.96
CA LYS A 383 -2.49 41.89 17.30
C LYS A 383 -1.47 43.04 17.33
N ALA A 384 -1.14 43.50 18.51
CA ALA A 384 -0.07 44.45 18.68
C ALA A 384 1.24 43.90 18.10
N PRO A 385 2.04 44.70 17.38
CA PRO A 385 3.31 44.23 16.84
C PRO A 385 4.21 43.71 17.96
N ILE A 386 4.79 42.53 17.75
CA ILE A 386 5.64 41.89 18.77
C ILE A 386 7.10 41.94 18.37
N PHE A 387 7.97 42.10 19.37
CA PHE A 387 9.43 42.02 19.18
C PHE A 387 9.86 40.56 19.43
N LEU A 388 10.38 39.92 18.39
CA LEU A 388 10.80 38.54 18.46
C LEU A 388 12.34 38.46 18.50
N LYS A 389 12.88 37.67 19.42
CA LYS A 389 14.32 37.50 19.61
C LYS A 389 15.03 37.18 18.28
N GLY A 390 16.01 38.01 17.84
CA GLY A 390 16.79 37.84 16.62
C GLY A 390 16.08 38.16 15.31
N ILE A 391 14.94 38.88 15.36
CA ILE A 391 14.30 39.53 14.20
C ILE A 391 14.41 41.03 14.41
N GLN A 392 14.93 41.74 13.40
CA GLN A 392 15.04 43.22 13.47
C GLN A 392 13.67 43.85 13.26
N GLY A 393 13.26 44.71 14.23
CA GLY A 393 12.03 45.44 14.21
C GLY A 393 10.78 44.67 14.68
N PRO A 394 9.67 45.37 14.86
CA PRO A 394 8.40 44.81 15.27
C PRO A 394 7.78 43.96 14.13
N VAL A 395 7.28 42.78 14.47
CA VAL A 395 6.60 41.89 13.52
C VAL A 395 5.09 42.07 13.66
N LYS A 396 4.41 42.37 12.56
CA LYS A 396 2.95 42.39 12.52
C LYS A 396 2.42 40.98 12.60
N THR A 397 1.46 40.76 13.47
CA THR A 397 0.87 39.46 13.72
C THR A 397 -0.66 39.52 13.68
N TRP A 398 -1.28 38.41 13.31
CA TRP A 398 -2.69 38.26 13.14
C TRP A 398 -3.20 37.03 13.84
N GLN A 399 -4.27 37.16 14.61
CA GLN A 399 -4.94 36.03 15.28
C GLN A 399 -6.03 35.50 14.37
N VAL A 400 -6.05 34.18 14.13
CA VAL A 400 -7.14 33.52 13.41
C VAL A 400 -8.34 33.37 14.33
N MET A 401 -9.45 34.01 13.96
CA MET A 401 -10.73 33.90 14.69
C MET A 401 -11.55 32.73 14.11
N GLU A 402 -12.05 32.87 12.87
CA GLU A 402 -12.96 31.93 12.22
C GLU A 402 -12.80 31.91 10.69
N LYS A 403 -13.30 30.88 10.05
CA LYS A 403 -13.43 30.82 8.59
C LYS A 403 -14.68 31.57 8.14
N TYR A 404 -14.58 32.40 7.12
CA TYR A 404 -15.75 33.18 6.61
C TYR A 404 -16.91 32.27 6.17
N ALA A 405 -16.65 31.08 5.65
CA ALA A 405 -17.68 30.12 5.29
C ALA A 405 -18.41 29.52 6.53
N ALA A 406 -17.71 29.38 7.66
CA ALA A 406 -18.33 28.99 8.93
C ALA A 406 -19.30 30.10 9.41
N ARG A 407 -18.94 31.36 9.18
CA ARG A 407 -19.84 32.50 9.51
C ARG A 407 -21.09 32.51 8.61
N LYS A 408 -21.04 31.98 7.37
CA LYS A 408 -22.21 31.76 6.51
C LYS A 408 -23.04 30.55 6.91
N SER A 409 -22.42 29.52 7.51
CA SER A 409 -23.13 28.34 8.04
C SER A 409 -23.56 28.52 9.49
N ASP A 410 -22.93 29.45 10.27
CA ASP A 410 -23.35 29.86 11.62
C ASP A 410 -24.46 30.91 11.64
N TYR A 411 -25.05 31.22 10.52
CA TYR A 411 -26.49 31.35 10.52
C TYR A 411 -27.04 29.92 10.66
N GLN A 412 -26.79 29.36 11.85
CA GLN A 412 -27.53 28.21 12.33
C GLN A 412 -28.98 28.71 12.33
N ARG A 413 -29.67 28.50 11.20
CA ARG A 413 -31.06 28.89 11.02
C ARG A 413 -31.96 27.96 11.83
N TRP A 414 -31.32 26.94 12.39
CA TRP A 414 -31.97 25.96 13.22
C TRP A 414 -31.25 25.84 14.57
N PHE A 415 -31.96 26.17 15.66
CA PHE A 415 -31.48 26.13 17.03
C PHE A 415 -32.27 25.07 17.78
N ASP A 416 -31.56 24.08 18.30
CA ASP A 416 -32.11 23.03 19.16
C ASP A 416 -31.27 23.00 20.45
N TYR A 417 -31.85 23.58 21.50
CA TYR A 417 -31.23 23.61 22.82
C TYR A 417 -32.12 22.91 23.83
N GLU A 418 -31.60 21.84 24.41
CA GLU A 418 -32.30 21.08 25.46
C GLU A 418 -31.54 21.15 26.78
N TYR A 419 -32.23 21.66 27.78
CA TYR A 419 -31.81 21.61 29.20
C TYR A 419 -32.95 21.06 30.04
N LYS A 420 -32.64 20.55 31.25
CA LYS A 420 -33.66 20.06 32.16
C LYS A 420 -34.72 21.14 32.42
N GLY A 421 -35.93 20.94 31.90
CA GLY A 421 -37.06 21.89 32.00
C GLY A 421 -37.04 23.04 30.98
N PHE A 422 -36.18 23.00 29.97
CA PHE A 422 -36.14 24.00 28.89
C PHE A 422 -35.78 23.32 27.58
N HIS A 423 -36.62 23.47 26.56
CA HIS A 423 -36.36 23.08 25.19
C HIS A 423 -36.69 24.26 24.28
N LEU A 424 -35.71 24.73 23.49
CA LEU A 424 -35.84 25.74 22.47
C LEU A 424 -35.57 25.14 21.11
N LEU A 425 -36.60 24.97 20.30
CA LEU A 425 -36.52 24.63 18.90
C LEU A 425 -36.86 25.87 18.06
N LEU A 426 -35.91 26.39 17.29
CA LEU A 426 -36.09 27.57 16.46
C LEU A 426 -35.51 27.34 15.07
N ASN A 427 -36.38 27.34 14.05
CA ASN A 427 -36.02 27.27 12.65
C ASN A 427 -36.21 28.62 11.98
N LEU A 428 -35.11 29.39 11.78
CA LEU A 428 -35.17 30.70 11.15
C LEU A 428 -35.44 30.66 9.63
N ASP A 429 -35.41 29.49 9.00
CA ASP A 429 -35.77 29.32 7.58
C ASP A 429 -37.32 29.39 7.39
N GLU A 430 -38.07 29.07 8.44
CA GLU A 430 -39.53 29.13 8.43
C GLU A 430 -40.08 30.44 8.91
N VAL A 431 -39.23 31.30 9.57
CA VAL A 431 -39.66 32.63 10.07
C VAL A 431 -39.65 33.66 8.96
N GLN A 432 -40.77 34.27 8.69
CA GLN A 432 -40.88 35.33 7.70
C GLN A 432 -40.37 36.69 8.25
N ASN A 433 -39.85 37.55 7.38
CA ASN A 433 -39.18 38.79 7.78
C ASN A 433 -40.03 39.70 8.69
N PHE A 434 -41.36 39.70 8.55
CA PHE A 434 -42.27 40.49 9.37
C PHE A 434 -42.52 39.87 10.76
N GLU A 435 -42.17 38.59 11.00
CA GLU A 435 -42.35 37.91 12.27
C GLU A 435 -41.16 38.06 13.21
N TYR A 436 -39.98 38.48 12.70
CA TYR A 436 -38.79 38.67 13.52
C TYR A 436 -39.01 39.64 14.72
N PRO A 437 -39.69 40.79 14.60
CA PRO A 437 -39.92 41.68 15.74
C PRO A 437 -40.77 41.03 16.85
N GLU A 438 -41.76 40.22 16.46
CA GLU A 438 -42.59 39.49 17.41
C GLU A 438 -41.80 38.37 18.11
N LEU A 439 -41.04 37.59 17.36
CA LEU A 439 -40.17 36.55 17.89
C LEU A 439 -39.11 37.12 18.85
N ILE A 440 -38.45 38.24 18.49
CA ILE A 440 -37.49 38.92 19.35
C ILE A 440 -38.18 39.37 20.65
N GLY A 441 -39.38 39.94 20.55
CA GLY A 441 -40.15 40.35 21.72
C GLY A 441 -40.50 39.19 22.67
N VAL A 442 -40.81 38.03 22.12
CA VAL A 442 -41.08 36.83 22.93
C VAL A 442 -39.78 36.35 23.64
N LEU A 443 -38.67 36.26 22.92
CA LEU A 443 -37.39 35.86 23.48
C LEU A 443 -36.89 36.84 24.55
N GLU A 444 -37.05 38.16 24.36
CA GLU A 444 -36.70 39.17 25.38
C GLU A 444 -37.56 39.06 26.63
N LYS A 445 -38.84 38.77 26.49
CA LYS A 445 -39.73 38.50 27.63
C LYS A 445 -39.30 37.24 28.42
N MET A 446 -38.92 36.17 27.69
CA MET A 446 -38.38 34.95 28.31
C MET A 446 -37.09 35.24 29.10
N ILE A 447 -36.14 35.95 28.49
CA ILE A 447 -34.87 36.31 29.14
C ILE A 447 -35.14 37.14 30.41
N LYS A 448 -36.01 38.16 30.35
CA LYS A 448 -36.39 38.97 31.52
C LYS A 448 -36.99 38.12 32.66
N ARG A 449 -37.83 37.15 32.30
CA ARG A 449 -38.43 36.24 33.31
C ARG A 449 -37.38 35.38 33.96
N ILE A 450 -36.47 34.75 33.19
CA ILE A 450 -35.37 33.92 33.70
C ILE A 450 -34.47 34.76 34.59
N GLN A 451 -34.12 36.00 34.23
CA GLN A 451 -33.30 36.89 35.04
C GLN A 451 -34.02 37.34 36.32
N THR A 452 -35.33 37.57 36.26
CA THR A 452 -36.13 37.91 37.46
C THR A 452 -36.21 36.71 38.40
N GLN A 453 -36.41 35.52 37.89
CA GLN A 453 -36.42 34.30 38.65
C GLN A 453 -35.06 34.00 39.32
N GLN A 454 -33.98 34.21 38.59
CA GLN A 454 -32.61 34.07 39.12
C GLN A 454 -32.37 35.03 40.30
N LYS A 455 -32.88 36.24 40.23
CA LYS A 455 -32.80 37.24 41.32
C LYS A 455 -33.64 36.83 42.51
N LEU A 456 -34.82 36.23 42.29
CA LEU A 456 -35.73 35.79 43.37
C LEU A 456 -35.26 34.49 44.03
N THR A 457 -34.63 33.58 43.30
CA THR A 457 -34.10 32.31 43.81
C THR A 457 -32.89 32.49 44.73
N ASN A 458 -32.16 33.62 44.58
CA ASN A 458 -31.06 33.97 45.51
C ASN A 458 -31.51 34.53 46.84
N SER A 459 -32.81 34.79 47.06
CA SER A 459 -33.29 35.42 48.29
C SER A 459 -34.22 34.58 49.16
N GLN A 460 -34.97 33.60 48.67
CA GLN A 460 -35.80 32.67 49.51
C GLN A 460 -36.40 31.57 48.60
N GLY A 461 -36.33 30.32 49.00
CA GLY A 461 -36.69 29.12 48.24
C GLY A 461 -38.14 28.96 47.73
N ILE A 462 -38.90 30.04 47.57
CA ILE A 462 -40.28 30.05 47.06
C ILE A 462 -40.39 31.14 46.02
N VAL A 463 -40.73 30.81 44.76
CA VAL A 463 -40.91 31.74 43.67
C VAL A 463 -42.40 31.88 43.35
N LYS A 464 -42.97 33.10 43.55
CA LYS A 464 -44.32 33.45 43.09
C LYS A 464 -44.22 34.08 41.68
N LEU A 465 -44.75 33.43 40.68
CA LEU A 465 -44.89 33.99 39.33
C LEU A 465 -46.21 34.75 39.24
N LYS A 466 -46.11 36.10 39.10
CA LYS A 466 -47.23 36.93 38.68
C LYS A 466 -47.05 37.28 37.20
N LEU A 467 -47.99 36.88 36.36
CA LEU A 467 -48.20 37.48 35.06
C LEU A 467 -49.03 38.77 35.24
N GLU A 468 -48.68 39.85 34.52
CA GLU A 468 -49.54 41.00 34.43
C GLU A 468 -50.88 40.52 33.91
N ASP A 469 -51.89 40.59 34.77
CA ASP A 469 -53.33 40.30 34.60
C ASP A 469 -53.89 38.90 34.79
N GLU A 470 -53.10 37.84 35.09
CA GLU A 470 -53.71 36.58 35.56
C GLU A 470 -52.80 35.86 36.57
N VAL A 471 -53.38 35.43 37.69
CA VAL A 471 -52.73 34.60 38.67
C VAL A 471 -52.79 33.14 38.18
N ILE A 472 -51.68 32.64 37.73
CA ILE A 472 -51.52 31.21 37.46
C ILE A 472 -50.72 30.57 38.60
N GLU A 473 -51.41 29.81 39.39
CA GLU A 473 -51.01 28.88 40.45
C GLU A 473 -49.61 29.00 41.10
N GLU A 474 -49.60 28.90 42.45
CA GLU A 474 -48.40 28.73 43.27
C GLU A 474 -47.79 27.36 42.98
N VAL A 475 -46.62 27.33 42.31
CA VAL A 475 -45.85 26.08 42.11
C VAL A 475 -44.71 26.08 43.13
N GLU A 476 -44.84 25.20 44.10
CA GLU A 476 -43.79 24.86 45.05
C GLU A 476 -42.68 24.04 44.31
N VAL A 477 -41.51 24.63 44.12
CA VAL A 477 -40.40 23.93 43.51
C VAL A 477 -39.66 23.14 44.58
N ASN A 478 -40.03 21.86 44.71
CA ASN A 478 -39.29 20.91 45.56
C ASN A 478 -37.93 20.67 44.92
N ARG A 479 -36.81 21.01 45.58
CA ARG A 479 -35.46 20.63 45.19
C ARG A 479 -35.27 19.15 45.52
N PRO A 480 -34.92 18.27 44.60
CA PRO A 480 -34.41 16.97 45.00
C PRO A 480 -33.00 17.16 45.56
N ASP A 481 -32.79 16.66 46.77
CA ASP A 481 -31.49 16.54 47.43
C ASP A 481 -30.52 15.84 46.48
N ARG A 482 -29.35 16.46 46.26
CA ARG A 482 -28.23 15.82 45.57
C ARG A 482 -27.57 14.86 46.56
N GLU A 483 -27.92 13.59 46.52
CA GLU A 483 -27.01 12.55 46.93
C GLU A 483 -26.06 12.23 45.79
N PHE A 484 -24.80 12.49 46.00
CA PHE A 484 -23.70 12.01 45.20
C PHE A 484 -23.43 10.55 45.56
N HIS A 485 -23.51 9.66 44.60
CA HIS A 485 -22.76 8.42 44.56
C HIS A 485 -21.91 8.37 43.29
#